data_e98416399c3f9c2a783f84a2b29e225e
#
_entry.id   e98416399c3f9c2a783f84a2b29e225e
#
_cell.length_a   1.000
_cell.length_b   1.000
_cell.length_c   1.000
_cell.angle_alpha   90.00
_cell.angle_beta   90.00
_cell.angle_gamma   90.00
#
_symmetry.space_group_name_H-M   'P 1'
#
loop_
_entity.id
_entity.type
_entity.pdbx_description
1 polymer ?
#
loop_
_entity_poly.entity_id
_entity_poly.type
_entity_poly.pdbx_seq_one_letter_code
_entity_poly.pdbx_strand_id
1 'polypeptide(L)'
;MNKLIVSLLLTMGITGAAVAAEGPIKGDATAGQAKAAVCGACHGPDGNSPAPNFPKLAGQGERYLTKQMHDIKDGKRTVLEMTGLLTNLGDQDLADIAAYFASRKGSVGAADPKLVARGEKLFRGGNLEKGLPSCIGCHSPNGAGIAAAGFPHLSGQHATYIAKQLTDFRKEEAGRNNDGDAMIMRSIARKLSDEDIAALSSYIQGLH
;
A
#
# COMPACT_ATOMS: atom_id res chain seq x y z
N MET A 1 61.55 16.67 -51.81
CA MET A 1 60.92 17.62 -50.91
C MET A 1 59.69 16.97 -50.36
N ASN A 2 59.86 16.25 -49.24
CA ASN A 2 58.72 15.50 -48.54
C ASN A 2 58.10 16.43 -47.48
N LYS A 3 56.82 16.70 -47.67
CA LYS A 3 56.02 17.42 -46.65
C LYS A 3 55.34 16.38 -45.75
N LEU A 4 55.84 16.28 -44.50
CA LEU A 4 55.20 15.55 -43.43
C LEU A 4 54.02 16.37 -42.92
N ILE A 5 52.80 15.81 -43.07
CA ILE A 5 51.59 16.34 -42.47
C ILE A 5 51.44 15.61 -41.14
N VAL A 6 51.65 16.32 -40.03
CA VAL A 6 51.38 15.84 -38.67
C VAL A 6 49.90 16.11 -38.36
N SER A 7 49.08 15.05 -38.38
CA SER A 7 47.68 15.14 -37.95
C SER A 7 47.61 15.03 -36.43
N LEU A 8 47.22 16.13 -35.77
CA LEU A 8 46.98 16.22 -34.34
C LEU A 8 45.56 15.72 -34.06
N LEU A 9 45.42 14.50 -33.58
CA LEU A 9 44.17 13.95 -33.11
C LEU A 9 43.84 14.49 -31.70
N LEU A 10 42.89 15.43 -31.65
CA LEU A 10 42.35 15.99 -30.40
C LEU A 10 41.30 15.01 -29.86
N THR A 11 41.66 14.16 -28.89
CA THR A 11 40.70 13.29 -28.17
C THR A 11 39.98 14.12 -27.14
N MET A 12 38.73 14.53 -27.43
CA MET A 12 37.82 15.06 -26.43
C MET A 12 37.35 13.93 -25.52
N GLY A 13 37.91 13.82 -24.33
CA GLY A 13 37.42 12.94 -23.27
C GLY A 13 36.09 13.44 -22.75
N ILE A 14 34.99 12.78 -23.10
CA ILE A 14 33.68 13.00 -22.47
C ILE A 14 33.72 12.31 -21.11
N THR A 15 33.98 13.08 -20.04
CA THR A 15 33.77 12.64 -18.68
C THR A 15 32.26 12.64 -18.40
N GLY A 16 31.58 11.54 -18.73
CA GLY A 16 30.21 11.32 -18.31
C GLY A 16 30.20 11.15 -16.79
N ALA A 17 29.71 12.15 -16.05
CA ALA A 17 29.34 11.97 -14.65
C ALA A 17 28.20 10.94 -14.62
N ALA A 18 28.48 9.73 -14.15
CA ALA A 18 27.47 8.75 -13.83
C ALA A 18 26.65 9.32 -12.66
N VAL A 19 25.45 9.80 -12.93
CA VAL A 19 24.45 10.07 -11.88
C VAL A 19 24.07 8.70 -11.36
N ALA A 20 24.60 8.31 -10.19
CA ALA A 20 24.15 7.15 -9.49
C ALA A 20 22.65 7.34 -9.20
N ALA A 21 21.80 6.48 -9.74
CA ALA A 21 20.41 6.44 -9.36
C ALA A 21 20.38 6.12 -7.85
N GLU A 22 19.95 7.07 -7.04
CA GLU A 22 19.75 6.83 -5.62
C GLU A 22 18.76 5.67 -5.47
N GLY A 23 19.16 4.64 -4.73
CA GLY A 23 18.28 3.51 -4.42
C GLY A 23 17.07 3.98 -3.62
N PRO A 24 16.07 3.11 -3.42
CA PRO A 24 14.89 3.47 -2.63
C PRO A 24 15.32 3.94 -1.23
N ILE A 25 14.73 5.05 -0.77
CA ILE A 25 14.99 5.62 0.55
C ILE A 25 14.68 4.56 1.62
N LYS A 26 15.65 4.25 2.46
CA LYS A 26 15.49 3.31 3.57
C LYS A 26 14.97 4.06 4.79
N GLY A 27 13.83 3.61 5.35
CA GLY A 27 13.27 4.16 6.58
C GLY A 27 13.99 3.67 7.84
N ASP A 28 13.99 4.51 8.88
CA ASP A 28 14.43 4.19 10.24
C ASP A 28 13.21 4.18 11.18
N ALA A 29 12.89 3.00 11.71
CA ALA A 29 11.74 2.83 12.61
C ALA A 29 11.89 3.62 13.93
N THR A 30 13.11 3.84 14.41
CA THR A 30 13.36 4.61 15.63
C THR A 30 13.10 6.10 15.40
N ALA A 31 13.60 6.65 14.31
CA ALA A 31 13.32 8.02 13.89
C ALA A 31 11.82 8.20 13.57
N GLY A 32 11.19 7.19 12.98
CA GLY A 32 9.77 7.18 12.62
C GLY A 32 8.83 7.26 13.84
N GLN A 33 9.22 6.73 15.00
CA GLN A 33 8.38 6.74 16.19
C GLN A 33 7.95 8.16 16.60
N ALA A 34 8.89 9.08 16.69
CA ALA A 34 8.59 10.46 17.05
C ALA A 34 7.75 11.17 15.97
N LYS A 35 8.07 10.92 14.69
CA LYS A 35 7.37 11.50 13.54
C LYS A 35 5.93 10.99 13.41
N ALA A 36 5.68 9.73 13.80
CA ALA A 36 4.37 9.10 13.77
C ALA A 36 3.44 9.50 14.93
N ALA A 37 3.91 10.29 15.89
CA ALA A 37 3.13 10.62 17.10
C ALA A 37 1.75 11.23 16.76
N VAL A 38 1.69 12.15 15.80
CA VAL A 38 0.42 12.77 15.36
C VAL A 38 -0.53 11.77 14.71
N CYS A 39 0.00 10.74 14.03
CA CYS A 39 -0.79 9.69 13.37
C CYS A 39 -1.52 8.83 14.40
N GLY A 40 -0.95 8.69 15.60
CA GLY A 40 -1.49 7.88 16.69
C GLY A 40 -2.88 8.33 17.18
N ALA A 41 -3.26 9.57 16.96
CA ALA A 41 -4.59 10.08 17.35
C ALA A 41 -5.74 9.31 16.68
N CYS A 42 -5.55 8.88 15.43
CA CYS A 42 -6.54 8.14 14.66
C CYS A 42 -6.16 6.66 14.48
N HIS A 43 -4.86 6.39 14.26
CA HIS A 43 -4.38 5.05 13.93
C HIS A 43 -3.91 4.24 15.16
N GLY A 44 -3.98 4.82 16.37
CA GLY A 44 -3.40 4.22 17.57
C GLY A 44 -1.89 4.48 17.67
N PRO A 45 -1.33 4.60 18.87
CA PRO A 45 0.09 4.94 19.08
C PRO A 45 1.04 3.89 18.50
N ASP A 46 0.59 2.64 18.38
CA ASP A 46 1.32 1.51 17.81
C ASP A 46 0.81 1.11 16.41
N GLY A 47 -0.13 1.87 15.85
CA GLY A 47 -0.75 1.58 14.55
C GLY A 47 -1.91 0.57 14.62
N ASN A 48 -2.35 0.14 15.82
CA ASN A 48 -3.55 -0.66 16.01
C ASN A 48 -4.74 0.24 16.32
N SER A 49 -5.32 0.85 15.28
CA SER A 49 -6.47 1.74 15.44
C SER A 49 -7.60 1.10 16.24
N PRO A 50 -8.13 1.77 17.28
CA PRO A 50 -9.32 1.29 17.98
C PRO A 50 -10.63 1.58 17.22
N ALA A 51 -10.62 2.51 16.28
CA ALA A 51 -11.80 2.94 15.55
C ALA A 51 -11.88 2.29 14.17
N PRO A 52 -12.98 1.62 13.80
CA PRO A 52 -13.06 0.78 12.61
C PRO A 52 -13.05 1.52 11.28
N ASN A 53 -13.25 2.83 11.27
CA ASN A 53 -13.16 3.68 10.10
C ASN A 53 -11.72 4.14 9.79
N PHE A 54 -10.81 4.10 10.78
CA PHE A 54 -9.39 4.36 10.56
C PHE A 54 -8.62 3.05 10.41
N PRO A 55 -7.78 2.90 9.38
CA PRO A 55 -7.08 1.64 9.16
C PRO A 55 -6.04 1.38 10.25
N LYS A 56 -5.86 0.09 10.56
CA LYS A 56 -4.66 -0.37 11.25
C LYS A 56 -3.46 -0.24 10.32
N LEU A 57 -2.37 0.30 10.83
CA LEU A 57 -1.09 0.48 10.12
C LEU A 57 -0.03 -0.48 10.63
N ALA A 58 -0.20 -1.06 11.82
CA ALA A 58 0.74 -1.99 12.44
C ALA A 58 0.95 -3.22 11.54
N GLY A 59 2.22 -3.55 11.28
CA GLY A 59 2.62 -4.69 10.44
C GLY A 59 2.38 -4.51 8.95
N GLN A 60 1.97 -3.33 8.50
CA GLN A 60 1.78 -3.04 7.09
C GLN A 60 3.13 -2.85 6.38
N GLY A 61 3.22 -3.29 5.11
CA GLY A 61 4.45 -3.20 4.33
C GLY A 61 4.94 -1.76 4.12
N GLU A 62 6.23 -1.51 4.36
CA GLU A 62 6.85 -0.17 4.21
C GLU A 62 6.60 0.43 2.84
N ARG A 63 6.85 -0.35 1.78
CA ARG A 63 6.63 0.10 0.39
C ARG A 63 5.19 0.52 0.14
N TYR A 64 4.23 -0.23 0.69
CA TYR A 64 2.81 0.12 0.57
C TYR A 64 2.49 1.40 1.33
N LEU A 65 2.93 1.52 2.60
CA LEU A 65 2.69 2.72 3.42
C LEU A 65 3.30 3.96 2.78
N THR A 66 4.57 3.90 2.37
CA THR A 66 5.26 5.00 1.71
C THR A 66 4.51 5.46 0.47
N LYS A 67 4.12 4.49 -0.41
CA LYS A 67 3.31 4.81 -1.59
C LYS A 67 1.99 5.49 -1.23
N GLN A 68 1.26 4.96 -0.22
CA GLN A 68 -0.03 5.54 0.15
C GLN A 68 0.11 6.96 0.70
N MET A 69 1.14 7.23 1.50
CA MET A 69 1.40 8.58 2.02
C MET A 69 1.77 9.55 0.91
N HIS A 70 2.61 9.15 -0.05
CA HIS A 70 2.89 9.96 -1.25
C HIS A 70 1.62 10.23 -2.06
N ASP A 71 0.83 9.19 -2.33
CA ASP A 71 -0.41 9.34 -3.11
C ASP A 71 -1.41 10.31 -2.43
N ILE A 72 -1.49 10.30 -1.10
CA ILE A 72 -2.34 11.22 -0.34
C ILE A 72 -1.76 12.64 -0.38
N LYS A 73 -0.45 12.78 -0.14
CA LYS A 73 0.26 14.07 -0.17
C LYS A 73 0.14 14.75 -1.53
N ASP A 74 0.28 13.98 -2.61
CA ASP A 74 0.23 14.44 -4.00
C ASP A 74 -1.22 14.58 -4.55
N GLY A 75 -2.24 14.29 -3.75
CA GLY A 75 -3.64 14.34 -4.19
C GLY A 75 -4.08 13.19 -5.12
N LYS A 76 -3.20 12.19 -5.35
CA LYS A 76 -3.53 10.99 -6.16
C LYS A 76 -4.48 10.02 -5.44
N ARG A 77 -4.57 10.16 -4.11
CA ARG A 77 -5.51 9.44 -3.26
C ARG A 77 -6.19 10.42 -2.31
N THR A 78 -7.48 10.62 -2.49
CA THR A 78 -8.25 11.51 -1.62
C THR A 78 -8.65 10.80 -0.33
N VAL A 79 -8.20 11.34 0.81
CA VAL A 79 -8.60 10.93 2.16
C VAL A 79 -8.82 12.21 2.96
N LEU A 80 -10.07 12.62 3.12
CA LEU A 80 -10.42 13.93 3.69
C LEU A 80 -9.86 14.11 5.09
N GLU A 81 -9.88 13.04 5.91
CA GLU A 81 -9.38 13.04 7.28
C GLU A 81 -7.86 13.24 7.38
N MET A 82 -7.13 13.00 6.29
CA MET A 82 -5.68 13.18 6.22
C MET A 82 -5.25 14.46 5.50
N THR A 83 -6.22 15.30 5.10
CA THR A 83 -5.92 16.55 4.38
C THR A 83 -4.96 17.43 5.19
N GLY A 84 -3.83 17.79 4.57
CA GLY A 84 -2.81 18.65 5.16
C GLY A 84 -1.83 17.97 6.13
N LEU A 85 -2.13 16.77 6.64
CA LEU A 85 -1.29 16.11 7.65
C LEU A 85 0.10 15.70 7.15
N LEU A 86 0.23 15.46 5.84
CA LEU A 86 1.48 15.00 5.21
C LEU A 86 2.26 16.12 4.50
N THR A 87 1.72 17.35 4.45
CA THR A 87 2.26 18.43 3.61
C THR A 87 3.72 18.76 3.92
N ASN A 88 4.09 18.84 5.19
CA ASN A 88 5.41 19.25 5.65
C ASN A 88 6.39 18.08 5.86
N LEU A 89 6.00 16.84 5.52
CA LEU A 89 6.86 15.67 5.66
C LEU A 89 7.65 15.46 4.36
N GLY A 90 8.98 15.31 4.47
CA GLY A 90 9.86 14.94 3.37
C GLY A 90 9.83 13.43 3.10
N ASP A 91 10.47 13.00 2.01
CA ASP A 91 10.48 11.58 1.61
C ASP A 91 11.11 10.67 2.67
N GLN A 92 12.17 11.15 3.34
CA GLN A 92 12.79 10.43 4.45
C GLN A 92 11.83 10.32 5.65
N ASP A 93 11.04 11.37 5.95
CA ASP A 93 10.07 11.32 7.03
C ASP A 93 8.98 10.29 6.76
N LEU A 94 8.48 10.24 5.53
CA LEU A 94 7.49 9.24 5.10
C LEU A 94 8.06 7.83 5.16
N ALA A 95 9.31 7.62 4.76
CA ALA A 95 9.97 6.34 4.85
C ALA A 95 10.16 5.89 6.32
N ASP A 96 10.56 6.80 7.20
CA ASP A 96 10.75 6.51 8.63
C ASP A 96 9.41 6.16 9.31
N ILE A 97 8.35 6.91 9.03
CA ILE A 97 6.99 6.62 9.54
C ILE A 97 6.52 5.24 9.03
N ALA A 98 6.76 4.93 7.76
CA ALA A 98 6.42 3.63 7.20
C ALA A 98 7.18 2.50 7.89
N ALA A 99 8.48 2.65 8.11
CA ALA A 99 9.30 1.68 8.83
C ALA A 99 8.84 1.48 10.28
N TYR A 100 8.46 2.57 10.97
CA TYR A 100 7.91 2.48 12.32
C TYR A 100 6.66 1.60 12.36
N PHE A 101 5.62 1.89 11.57
CA PHE A 101 4.40 1.11 11.59
C PHE A 101 4.60 -0.33 11.08
N ALA A 102 5.46 -0.53 10.09
CA ALA A 102 5.81 -1.86 9.60
C ALA A 102 6.45 -2.74 10.68
N SER A 103 7.23 -2.14 11.60
CA SER A 103 7.86 -2.85 12.73
C SER A 103 6.90 -3.21 13.87
N ARG A 104 5.67 -2.69 13.86
CA ARG A 104 4.69 -2.94 14.93
C ARG A 104 3.93 -4.24 14.67
N LYS A 105 3.55 -4.91 15.77
CA LYS A 105 2.75 -6.12 15.68
C LYS A 105 1.26 -5.76 15.45
N GLY A 106 0.68 -6.23 14.36
CA GLY A 106 -0.74 -6.07 14.06
C GLY A 106 -1.63 -6.88 15.03
N SER A 107 -2.81 -6.34 15.32
CA SER A 107 -3.85 -7.02 16.09
C SER A 107 -4.90 -7.61 15.15
N VAL A 108 -5.42 -8.78 15.47
CA VAL A 108 -6.48 -9.49 14.73
C VAL A 108 -7.80 -9.28 15.44
N GLY A 109 -8.88 -9.09 14.65
CA GLY A 109 -10.25 -9.06 15.15
C GLY A 109 -10.94 -10.41 15.03
N ALA A 110 -12.27 -10.43 15.18
CA ALA A 110 -13.10 -11.61 14.96
C ALA A 110 -13.95 -11.42 13.70
N ALA A 111 -14.07 -12.47 12.90
CA ALA A 111 -15.01 -12.52 11.78
C ALA A 111 -16.42 -12.83 12.28
N ASP A 112 -17.45 -12.34 11.58
CA ASP A 112 -18.83 -12.80 11.77
C ASP A 112 -18.94 -14.25 11.29
N PRO A 113 -19.28 -15.22 12.17
CA PRO A 113 -19.39 -16.64 11.81
C PRO A 113 -20.32 -16.92 10.62
N LYS A 114 -21.35 -16.09 10.43
CA LYS A 114 -22.31 -16.24 9.31
C LYS A 114 -21.69 -15.90 7.96
N LEU A 115 -20.63 -15.11 7.94
CA LEU A 115 -19.98 -14.62 6.73
C LEU A 115 -18.68 -15.38 6.39
N VAL A 116 -18.12 -16.14 7.36
CA VAL A 116 -16.82 -16.82 7.21
C VAL A 116 -16.77 -17.72 5.98
N ALA A 117 -17.73 -18.63 5.82
CA ALA A 117 -17.70 -19.60 4.73
C ALA A 117 -17.69 -18.93 3.33
N ARG A 118 -18.51 -17.88 3.15
CA ARG A 118 -18.52 -17.11 1.89
C ARG A 118 -17.23 -16.31 1.72
N GLY A 119 -16.78 -15.62 2.76
CA GLY A 119 -15.57 -14.82 2.74
C GLY A 119 -14.32 -15.65 2.43
N GLU A 120 -14.18 -16.81 3.09
CA GLU A 120 -13.10 -17.75 2.85
C GLU A 120 -13.09 -18.28 1.42
N LYS A 121 -14.25 -18.75 0.93
CA LYS A 121 -14.39 -19.24 -0.45
C LYS A 121 -13.91 -18.21 -1.47
N LEU A 122 -14.35 -16.95 -1.33
CA LEU A 122 -13.96 -15.87 -2.22
C LEU A 122 -12.48 -15.51 -2.08
N PHE A 123 -11.98 -15.40 -0.84
CA PHE A 123 -10.59 -15.00 -0.58
C PHE A 123 -9.61 -16.05 -1.13
N ARG A 124 -9.86 -17.34 -0.88
CA ARG A 124 -8.99 -18.44 -1.27
C ARG A 124 -9.20 -18.91 -2.71
N GLY A 125 -10.44 -18.96 -3.17
CA GLY A 125 -10.81 -19.56 -4.45
C GLY A 125 -11.25 -18.56 -5.53
N GLY A 126 -11.63 -17.35 -5.17
CA GLY A 126 -12.27 -16.42 -6.10
C GLY A 126 -13.65 -16.88 -6.55
N ASN A 127 -14.04 -16.49 -7.76
CA ASN A 127 -15.27 -16.92 -8.42
C ASN A 127 -15.05 -16.98 -9.93
N LEU A 128 -14.91 -18.18 -10.48
CA LEU A 128 -14.63 -18.39 -11.90
C LEU A 128 -15.74 -17.90 -12.82
N GLU A 129 -17.01 -18.04 -12.42
CA GLU A 129 -18.16 -17.58 -13.20
C GLU A 129 -18.15 -16.07 -13.41
N LYS A 130 -17.70 -15.33 -12.39
CA LYS A 130 -17.51 -13.87 -12.46
C LYS A 130 -16.14 -13.45 -13.02
N GLY A 131 -15.26 -14.42 -13.30
CA GLY A 131 -13.85 -14.14 -13.64
C GLY A 131 -13.12 -13.42 -12.49
N LEU A 132 -13.55 -13.62 -11.24
CA LEU A 132 -12.92 -13.05 -10.04
C LEU A 132 -11.76 -13.95 -9.61
N PRO A 133 -10.49 -13.47 -9.67
CA PRO A 133 -9.37 -14.23 -9.18
C PRO A 133 -9.38 -14.35 -7.64
N SER A 134 -8.65 -15.34 -7.12
CA SER A 134 -8.42 -15.46 -5.67
C SER A 134 -7.56 -14.31 -5.14
N CYS A 135 -7.84 -13.85 -3.93
CA CYS A 135 -7.09 -12.76 -3.28
C CYS A 135 -5.69 -13.23 -2.83
N ILE A 136 -5.53 -14.53 -2.56
CA ILE A 136 -4.29 -15.13 -2.04
C ILE A 136 -3.10 -14.99 -2.99
N GLY A 137 -3.34 -14.85 -4.30
CA GLY A 137 -2.25 -14.71 -5.30
C GLY A 137 -1.40 -13.46 -5.08
N CYS A 138 -2.01 -12.37 -4.58
CA CYS A 138 -1.32 -11.11 -4.29
C CYS A 138 -1.21 -10.84 -2.80
N HIS A 139 -2.21 -11.24 -2.00
CA HIS A 139 -2.27 -10.91 -0.58
C HIS A 139 -1.81 -12.04 0.35
N SER A 140 -1.33 -13.15 -0.20
CA SER A 140 -0.90 -14.38 0.51
C SER A 140 -2.06 -15.14 1.19
N PRO A 141 -1.92 -16.45 1.45
CA PRO A 141 -2.99 -17.27 2.03
C PRO A 141 -3.46 -16.83 3.40
N ASN A 142 -2.57 -16.23 4.19
CA ASN A 142 -2.85 -15.67 5.52
C ASN A 142 -3.07 -14.16 5.50
N GLY A 143 -3.17 -13.52 4.34
CA GLY A 143 -3.36 -12.07 4.23
C GLY A 143 -2.14 -11.23 4.56
N ALA A 144 -0.93 -11.81 4.67
CA ALA A 144 0.29 -11.06 4.99
C ALA A 144 0.73 -10.09 3.89
N GLY A 145 0.17 -10.20 2.69
CA GLY A 145 0.61 -9.42 1.54
C GLY A 145 1.95 -9.91 0.98
N ILE A 146 2.51 -9.13 0.06
CA ILE A 146 3.85 -9.32 -0.50
C ILE A 146 4.58 -7.98 -0.44
N ALA A 147 5.29 -7.72 0.65
CA ALA A 147 5.88 -6.42 0.95
C ALA A 147 6.82 -5.92 -0.16
N ALA A 148 7.66 -6.80 -0.73
CA ALA A 148 8.58 -6.46 -1.82
C ALA A 148 7.85 -6.03 -3.11
N ALA A 149 6.65 -6.57 -3.37
CA ALA A 149 5.82 -6.18 -4.51
C ALA A 149 4.88 -5.00 -4.21
N GLY A 150 4.79 -4.57 -2.95
CA GLY A 150 3.88 -3.50 -2.51
C GLY A 150 2.43 -3.95 -2.39
N PHE A 151 2.16 -5.26 -2.38
CA PHE A 151 0.83 -5.76 -2.06
C PHE A 151 0.59 -5.71 -0.55
N PRO A 152 -0.50 -5.05 -0.10
CA PRO A 152 -0.70 -4.78 1.31
C PRO A 152 -1.02 -6.02 2.14
N HIS A 153 -0.61 -5.95 3.40
CA HIS A 153 -1.09 -6.80 4.48
C HIS A 153 -2.58 -6.51 4.73
N LEU A 154 -3.40 -7.54 4.78
CA LEU A 154 -4.84 -7.46 4.98
C LEU A 154 -5.28 -8.08 6.31
N SER A 155 -4.57 -9.11 6.80
CA SER A 155 -4.92 -9.87 8.00
C SER A 155 -5.25 -8.95 9.18
N GLY A 156 -6.37 -9.18 9.83
CA GLY A 156 -6.79 -8.42 11.01
C GLY A 156 -7.24 -6.98 10.76
N GLN A 157 -7.24 -6.49 9.51
CA GLN A 157 -7.72 -5.14 9.19
C GLN A 157 -9.22 -5.01 9.47
N HIS A 158 -9.65 -3.84 9.91
CA HIS A 158 -11.06 -3.56 10.20
C HIS A 158 -11.99 -3.85 9.01
N ALA A 159 -13.04 -4.63 9.24
CA ALA A 159 -14.03 -4.96 8.22
C ALA A 159 -14.65 -3.70 7.59
N THR A 160 -14.98 -2.70 8.40
CA THR A 160 -15.51 -1.40 7.93
C THR A 160 -14.56 -0.72 6.95
N TYR A 161 -13.26 -0.71 7.28
CA TYR A 161 -12.26 -0.10 6.40
C TYR A 161 -12.08 -0.90 5.10
N ILE A 162 -12.02 -2.25 5.17
CA ILE A 162 -11.92 -3.10 3.98
C ILE A 162 -13.14 -2.92 3.08
N ALA A 163 -14.36 -2.93 3.65
CA ALA A 163 -15.59 -2.72 2.91
C ALA A 163 -15.58 -1.39 2.17
N LYS A 164 -15.19 -0.31 2.87
CA LYS A 164 -15.02 1.01 2.26
C LYS A 164 -14.03 0.97 1.10
N GLN A 165 -12.84 0.37 1.28
CA GLN A 165 -11.81 0.33 0.23
C GLN A 165 -12.26 -0.46 -1.00
N LEU A 166 -12.90 -1.63 -0.82
CA LEU A 166 -13.43 -2.41 -1.93
C LEU A 166 -14.55 -1.67 -2.67
N THR A 167 -15.43 -1.00 -1.93
CA THR A 167 -16.47 -0.14 -2.52
C THR A 167 -15.88 1.03 -3.30
N ASP A 168 -14.86 1.68 -2.74
CA ASP A 168 -14.21 2.81 -3.40
C ASP A 168 -13.44 2.38 -4.67
N PHE A 169 -12.79 1.21 -4.67
CA PHE A 169 -12.19 0.65 -5.88
C PHE A 169 -13.24 0.24 -6.94
N ARG A 170 -14.44 -0.15 -6.52
CA ARG A 170 -15.52 -0.52 -7.43
C ARG A 170 -16.13 0.69 -8.15
N LYS A 171 -16.10 1.88 -7.55
CA LYS A 171 -16.62 3.13 -8.13
C LYS A 171 -15.66 3.64 -9.22
N GLU A 172 -16.22 3.97 -10.40
CA GLU A 172 -15.39 4.37 -11.55
C GLU A 172 -14.89 5.82 -11.46
N GLU A 173 -15.77 6.76 -11.14
CA GLU A 173 -15.48 8.20 -11.27
C GLU A 173 -15.05 8.90 -9.97
N ALA A 174 -15.55 8.46 -8.83
CA ALA A 174 -15.33 9.13 -7.53
C ALA A 174 -14.63 8.20 -6.52
N GLY A 175 -14.06 7.10 -6.98
CA GLY A 175 -13.50 6.07 -6.13
C GLY A 175 -12.00 6.18 -5.96
N ARG A 176 -11.45 5.13 -5.37
CA ARG A 176 -10.02 4.95 -5.23
C ARG A 176 -9.40 4.48 -6.54
N ASN A 177 -8.55 5.31 -7.15
CA ASN A 177 -7.96 5.07 -8.46
C ASN A 177 -6.42 5.05 -8.45
N ASN A 178 -5.79 4.99 -7.28
CA ASN A 178 -4.34 5.01 -7.12
C ASN A 178 -3.66 3.63 -7.21
N ASP A 179 -4.31 2.66 -7.86
CA ASP A 179 -3.78 1.31 -8.13
C ASP A 179 -2.99 1.21 -9.46
N GLY A 180 -2.66 2.39 -10.04
CA GLY A 180 -1.86 2.53 -11.25
C GLY A 180 -2.60 2.16 -12.53
N ASP A 181 -1.88 2.17 -13.65
CA ASP A 181 -2.44 1.94 -15.00
C ASP A 181 -2.95 0.50 -15.18
N ALA A 182 -2.37 -0.46 -14.43
CA ALA A 182 -2.83 -1.84 -14.44
C ALA A 182 -4.22 -2.05 -13.82
N MET A 183 -4.76 -1.06 -13.09
CA MET A 183 -6.09 -1.05 -12.47
C MET A 183 -6.42 -2.37 -11.73
N ILE A 184 -5.46 -2.97 -11.06
CA ILE A 184 -5.57 -4.33 -10.48
C ILE A 184 -6.77 -4.41 -9.54
N MET A 185 -6.79 -3.57 -8.50
CA MET A 185 -7.86 -3.62 -7.50
C MET A 185 -9.21 -3.13 -8.03
N ARG A 186 -9.21 -2.14 -8.93
CA ARG A 186 -10.43 -1.69 -9.62
C ARG A 186 -11.04 -2.82 -10.45
N SER A 187 -10.22 -3.52 -11.24
CA SER A 187 -10.67 -4.65 -12.08
C SER A 187 -11.25 -5.80 -11.25
N ILE A 188 -10.70 -6.05 -10.06
CA ILE A 188 -11.19 -7.06 -9.12
C ILE A 188 -12.48 -6.59 -8.45
N ALA A 189 -12.49 -5.38 -7.90
CA ALA A 189 -13.61 -4.86 -7.11
C ALA A 189 -14.91 -4.69 -7.94
N ARG A 190 -14.82 -4.38 -9.23
CA ARG A 190 -15.97 -4.30 -10.14
C ARG A 190 -16.76 -5.60 -10.23
N LYS A 191 -16.16 -6.74 -9.92
CA LYS A 191 -16.79 -8.07 -9.96
C LYS A 191 -17.47 -8.48 -8.65
N LEU A 192 -17.30 -7.68 -7.58
CA LEU A 192 -17.84 -7.96 -6.26
C LEU A 192 -19.24 -7.38 -6.09
N SER A 193 -20.17 -8.17 -5.56
CA SER A 193 -21.46 -7.67 -5.04
C SER A 193 -21.27 -7.08 -3.63
N ASP A 194 -22.31 -6.42 -3.09
CA ASP A 194 -22.28 -5.90 -1.72
C ASP A 194 -22.13 -7.02 -0.69
N GLU A 195 -22.78 -8.18 -0.94
CA GLU A 195 -22.65 -9.36 -0.09
C GLU A 195 -21.23 -9.97 -0.17
N ASP A 196 -20.59 -9.93 -1.34
CA ASP A 196 -19.21 -10.38 -1.51
C ASP A 196 -18.25 -9.48 -0.72
N ILE A 197 -18.45 -8.15 -0.80
CA ILE A 197 -17.68 -7.18 -0.04
C ILE A 197 -17.86 -7.37 1.46
N ALA A 198 -19.09 -7.54 1.94
CA ALA A 198 -19.37 -7.77 3.35
C ALA A 198 -18.70 -9.05 3.86
N ALA A 199 -18.81 -10.15 3.10
CA ALA A 199 -18.23 -11.43 3.48
C ALA A 199 -16.69 -11.39 3.47
N LEU A 200 -16.06 -10.83 2.44
CA LEU A 200 -14.60 -10.66 2.36
C LEU A 200 -14.08 -9.78 3.49
N SER A 201 -14.75 -8.67 3.77
CA SER A 201 -14.33 -7.73 4.81
C SER A 201 -14.36 -8.35 6.20
N SER A 202 -15.42 -9.08 6.50
CA SER A 202 -15.55 -9.81 7.75
C SER A 202 -14.48 -10.91 7.87
N TYR A 203 -14.30 -11.72 6.84
CA TYR A 203 -13.29 -12.77 6.82
C TYR A 203 -11.87 -12.23 7.03
N ILE A 204 -11.50 -11.15 6.32
CA ILE A 204 -10.20 -10.50 6.44
C ILE A 204 -9.94 -9.99 7.86
N GLN A 205 -10.96 -9.45 8.55
CA GLN A 205 -10.81 -8.98 9.92
C GLN A 205 -10.42 -10.11 10.88
N GLY A 206 -10.91 -11.33 10.66
CA GLY A 206 -10.58 -12.50 11.47
C GLY A 206 -9.45 -13.37 10.92
N LEU A 207 -8.87 -13.01 9.77
CA LEU A 207 -7.80 -13.78 9.12
C LEU A 207 -6.48 -13.62 9.89
N HIS A 208 -5.76 -14.73 10.13
CA HIS A 208 -4.46 -14.79 10.80
C HIS A 208 -3.63 -15.99 10.33
#